data_ec1a70c13087510638aca3bcecab5db2
#
_entry.id   ec1a70c13087510638aca3bcecab5db2
#
_cell.length_a   1.000
_cell.length_b   1.000
_cell.length_c   1.000
_cell.angle_alpha   90.00
_cell.angle_beta   90.00
_cell.angle_gamma   90.00
#
_symmetry.space_group_name_H-M   'P 1'
#
loop_
_entity.id
_entity.type
_entity.pdbx_description
1 polymer ?
#
loop_
_entity_poly.entity_id
_entity_poly.type
_entity_poly.pdbx_seq_one_letter_code
_entity_poly.pdbx_strand_id
1 'polypeptide(L)'
;FQAVARRSSWAELKRIASWYDYLEIQPISNNAFMLRPDKNGRTMARDEEELRDFNRTIVELAHEMGKPVVATGDVHFLDPEDEIYRHILLNTKGFEDADAPNPLYFRTTDEMLREFSYLGEETAREVVIDNTHLIAAWCGDLNPLPNGLFAPKLEDSEGELKRLVWGKAKRLYGESPPQIVVDRIETELHDILMRHYDVIYMSAQKLVQDSLDHGYLVGSRGSVGSSIVAFMSGITEVNALPPHYRCPNCKHADFEAAKEGGWGCGADMPDAVCPVCGAKYEKDGFNIPFETFLGFGGDKVPDIDLNCSGEYQSSAHRHTFELFGESHVFRAGTIGTVAEKTAFGYVKK
;
A
#
# COMPACT_ATOMS: atom_id res chain seq x y z
N PHE A 1 26.23 -0.52 -17.88
CA PHE A 1 27.18 0.49 -17.39
C PHE A 1 28.22 -0.12 -16.42
N GLN A 2 27.82 -0.75 -15.31
CA GLN A 2 28.75 -1.31 -14.29
C GLN A 2 29.81 -2.25 -14.88
N ALA A 3 29.45 -3.10 -15.86
CA ALA A 3 30.39 -4.00 -16.50
C ALA A 3 31.45 -3.25 -17.33
N VAL A 4 31.07 -2.14 -17.98
CA VAL A 4 32.00 -1.24 -18.68
C VAL A 4 32.94 -0.60 -17.68
N ALA A 5 32.42 -0.03 -16.59
CA ALA A 5 33.23 0.60 -15.54
C ALA A 5 34.23 -0.40 -14.89
N ARG A 6 33.87 -1.69 -14.80
CA ARG A 6 34.74 -2.78 -14.33
C ARG A 6 35.71 -3.28 -15.39
N ARG A 7 35.70 -2.68 -16.60
CA ARG A 7 36.55 -3.06 -17.73
C ARG A 7 36.41 -4.56 -18.10
N SER A 8 35.18 -5.07 -18.10
CA SER A 8 34.86 -6.39 -18.57
C SER A 8 35.25 -6.58 -20.04
N SER A 9 35.55 -7.82 -20.43
CA SER A 9 35.90 -8.12 -21.83
C SER A 9 34.75 -7.80 -22.79
N TRP A 10 35.09 -7.48 -24.04
CA TRP A 10 34.09 -7.18 -25.07
C TRP A 10 33.06 -8.30 -25.27
N ALA A 11 33.50 -9.55 -25.19
CA ALA A 11 32.63 -10.72 -25.25
C ALA A 11 31.63 -10.75 -24.10
N GLU A 12 32.06 -10.41 -22.90
CA GLU A 12 31.19 -10.34 -21.72
C GLU A 12 30.20 -9.17 -21.81
N LEU A 13 30.64 -8.00 -22.30
CA LEU A 13 29.76 -6.86 -22.55
C LEU A 13 28.66 -7.23 -23.54
N LYS A 14 29.00 -7.90 -24.65
CA LYS A 14 28.01 -8.40 -25.63
C LYS A 14 27.04 -9.40 -25.01
N ARG A 15 27.54 -10.33 -24.21
CA ARG A 15 26.70 -11.31 -23.52
C ARG A 15 25.67 -10.62 -22.60
N ILE A 16 26.10 -9.60 -21.84
CA ILE A 16 25.20 -8.82 -20.98
C ILE A 16 24.22 -8.01 -21.83
N ALA A 17 24.70 -7.29 -22.83
CA ALA A 17 23.87 -6.44 -23.67
C ALA A 17 22.84 -7.22 -24.50
N SER A 18 23.09 -8.53 -24.76
CA SER A 18 22.13 -9.35 -25.51
C SER A 18 20.77 -9.51 -24.82
N TRP A 19 20.70 -9.34 -23.49
CA TRP A 19 19.47 -9.45 -22.70
C TRP A 19 18.52 -8.24 -22.81
N TYR A 20 19.03 -7.11 -23.36
CA TYR A 20 18.29 -5.85 -23.39
C TYR A 20 17.90 -5.51 -24.82
N ASP A 21 16.74 -4.88 -25.01
CA ASP A 21 16.26 -4.43 -26.31
C ASP A 21 16.98 -3.16 -26.78
N TYR A 22 17.37 -2.31 -25.84
CA TYR A 22 18.16 -1.09 -26.07
C TYR A 22 19.13 -0.86 -24.91
N LEU A 23 20.09 0.04 -25.11
CA LEU A 23 21.04 0.46 -24.08
C LEU A 23 20.82 1.93 -23.70
N GLU A 24 21.30 2.32 -22.54
CA GLU A 24 21.13 3.65 -21.97
C GLU A 24 22.47 4.26 -21.59
N ILE A 25 22.61 5.56 -21.84
CA ILE A 25 23.68 6.40 -21.34
C ILE A 25 23.10 7.64 -20.64
N GLN A 26 23.86 8.17 -19.68
CA GLN A 26 23.44 9.34 -18.91
C GLN A 26 24.52 10.46 -18.99
N PRO A 27 24.15 11.73 -18.69
CA PRO A 27 25.12 12.81 -18.53
C PRO A 27 26.25 12.38 -17.60
N ILE A 28 27.49 12.77 -17.91
CA ILE A 28 28.64 12.38 -17.09
C ILE A 28 28.52 12.87 -15.64
N SER A 29 27.86 14.02 -15.44
CA SER A 29 27.59 14.58 -14.12
C SER A 29 26.76 13.64 -13.22
N ASN A 30 25.86 12.84 -13.79
CA ASN A 30 25.08 11.83 -13.06
C ASN A 30 25.98 10.73 -12.48
N ASN A 31 27.12 10.47 -13.11
CA ASN A 31 28.10 9.48 -12.71
C ASN A 31 29.32 10.06 -12.00
N ALA A 32 29.30 11.35 -11.65
CA ALA A 32 30.42 12.04 -11.00
C ALA A 32 30.80 11.42 -9.65
N PHE A 33 29.90 10.69 -8.99
CA PHE A 33 30.22 9.93 -7.78
C PHE A 33 31.33 8.90 -7.99
N MET A 34 31.55 8.41 -9.21
CA MET A 34 32.59 7.46 -9.56
C MET A 34 34.01 8.05 -9.52
N LEU A 35 34.11 9.38 -9.53
CA LEU A 35 35.38 10.12 -9.38
C LEU A 35 35.80 10.27 -7.92
N ARG A 36 34.88 9.99 -6.99
CA ARG A 36 35.15 10.08 -5.54
C ARG A 36 35.83 8.80 -5.05
N PRO A 37 36.82 8.94 -4.15
CA PRO A 37 37.48 7.78 -3.57
C PRO A 37 36.54 7.01 -2.62
N ASP A 38 36.56 5.69 -2.69
CA ASP A 38 35.94 4.81 -1.73
C ASP A 38 36.70 4.82 -0.36
N LYS A 39 36.22 4.03 0.61
CA LYS A 39 36.86 3.88 1.94
C LYS A 39 38.32 3.41 1.89
N ASN A 40 38.75 2.86 0.74
CA ASN A 40 40.12 2.40 0.50
C ASN A 40 40.94 3.38 -0.35
N GLY A 41 40.42 4.57 -0.65
CA GLY A 41 41.06 5.58 -1.49
C GLY A 41 41.03 5.27 -2.99
N ARG A 42 40.19 4.33 -3.46
CA ARG A 42 40.09 3.95 -4.87
C ARG A 42 38.91 4.62 -5.52
N THR A 43 39.11 5.15 -6.73
CA THR A 43 38.04 5.68 -7.58
C THR A 43 37.64 4.65 -8.64
N MET A 44 36.38 4.69 -9.08
CA MET A 44 35.89 3.84 -10.16
C MET A 44 36.24 4.39 -11.53
N ALA A 45 36.35 5.72 -11.67
CA ALA A 45 36.84 6.43 -12.84
C ALA A 45 37.93 7.42 -12.41
N ARG A 46 38.90 7.66 -13.28
CA ARG A 46 40.05 8.57 -13.03
C ARG A 46 39.66 10.04 -13.16
N ASP A 47 38.90 10.32 -14.21
CA ASP A 47 38.54 11.68 -14.63
C ASP A 47 37.24 11.65 -15.45
N GLU A 48 36.74 12.85 -15.82
CA GLU A 48 35.54 12.98 -16.64
C GLU A 48 35.70 12.38 -18.05
N GLU A 49 36.93 12.37 -18.60
CA GLU A 49 37.12 11.79 -19.91
C GLU A 49 36.93 10.26 -19.88
N GLU A 50 37.33 9.59 -18.82
CA GLU A 50 37.03 8.17 -18.67
C GLU A 50 35.53 7.91 -18.52
N LEU A 51 34.75 8.82 -17.88
CA LEU A 51 33.27 8.71 -17.85
C LEU A 51 32.68 8.87 -19.26
N ARG A 52 33.23 9.78 -20.10
CA ARG A 52 32.84 9.88 -21.51
C ARG A 52 33.20 8.62 -22.30
N ASP A 53 34.35 8.03 -22.03
CA ASP A 53 34.77 6.79 -22.68
C ASP A 53 33.85 5.61 -22.31
N PHE A 54 33.32 5.55 -21.10
CA PHE A 54 32.30 4.57 -20.75
C PHE A 54 31.04 4.73 -21.61
N ASN A 55 30.56 5.94 -21.81
CA ASN A 55 29.41 6.18 -22.67
C ASN A 55 29.74 5.86 -24.15
N ARG A 56 30.92 6.24 -24.66
CA ARG A 56 31.38 5.88 -26.03
C ARG A 56 31.41 4.36 -26.22
N THR A 57 31.91 3.63 -25.21
CA THR A 57 31.97 2.17 -25.23
C THR A 57 30.57 1.55 -25.33
N ILE A 58 29.57 2.13 -24.63
CA ILE A 58 28.19 1.67 -24.69
C ILE A 58 27.59 1.93 -26.06
N VAL A 59 27.83 3.12 -26.65
CA VAL A 59 27.38 3.48 -28.00
C VAL A 59 27.98 2.53 -29.04
N GLU A 60 29.29 2.30 -29.00
CA GLU A 60 30.01 1.39 -29.91
C GLU A 60 29.47 -0.03 -29.79
N LEU A 61 29.28 -0.52 -28.56
CA LEU A 61 28.72 -1.86 -28.29
C LEU A 61 27.31 -2.02 -28.89
N ALA A 62 26.46 -1.01 -28.70
CA ALA A 62 25.10 -1.03 -29.20
C ALA A 62 25.06 -1.01 -30.74
N HIS A 63 25.85 -0.12 -31.38
CA HIS A 63 25.96 -0.06 -32.84
C HIS A 63 26.43 -1.39 -33.42
N GLU A 64 27.47 -2.02 -32.84
CA GLU A 64 27.94 -3.33 -33.28
C GLU A 64 26.85 -4.42 -33.14
N MET A 65 25.97 -4.29 -32.13
CA MET A 65 24.88 -5.25 -31.89
C MET A 65 23.58 -4.90 -32.61
N GLY A 66 23.54 -3.78 -33.34
CA GLY A 66 22.32 -3.29 -34.02
C GLY A 66 21.22 -2.89 -33.04
N LYS A 67 21.55 -2.39 -31.86
CA LYS A 67 20.63 -1.98 -30.81
C LYS A 67 20.60 -0.44 -30.66
N PRO A 68 19.42 0.17 -30.39
CA PRO A 68 19.38 1.58 -30.07
C PRO A 68 20.11 1.91 -28.76
N VAL A 69 20.65 3.11 -28.69
CA VAL A 69 21.12 3.73 -27.45
C VAL A 69 20.28 4.98 -27.19
N VAL A 70 19.82 5.17 -25.97
CA VAL A 70 19.09 6.37 -25.55
C VAL A 70 19.86 7.11 -24.48
N ALA A 71 19.82 8.45 -24.56
CA ALA A 71 20.32 9.34 -23.52
C ALA A 71 19.17 9.73 -22.59
N THR A 72 19.29 9.41 -21.29
CA THR A 72 18.29 9.76 -20.27
C THR A 72 18.87 10.63 -19.18
N GLY A 73 18.05 11.46 -18.53
CA GLY A 73 18.49 12.41 -17.51
C GLY A 73 18.51 11.87 -16.08
N ASP A 74 17.84 10.74 -15.81
CA ASP A 74 17.61 10.25 -14.44
C ASP A 74 17.02 11.33 -13.52
N VAL A 75 15.97 11.98 -13.98
CA VAL A 75 15.41 13.19 -13.37
C VAL A 75 14.81 12.90 -11.99
N HIS A 76 15.23 13.66 -10.98
CA HIS A 76 14.73 13.59 -9.62
C HIS A 76 14.12 14.90 -9.10
N PHE A 77 14.36 16.00 -9.78
CA PHE A 77 13.77 17.32 -9.48
C PHE A 77 13.68 18.17 -10.74
N LEU A 78 12.92 19.26 -10.67
CA LEU A 78 12.57 20.06 -11.86
C LEU A 78 13.68 21.03 -12.21
N ASP A 79 14.00 21.96 -11.34
CA ASP A 79 14.94 23.04 -11.56
C ASP A 79 16.27 22.77 -10.82
N PRO A 80 17.42 23.27 -11.33
CA PRO A 80 18.73 23.08 -10.69
C PRO A 80 18.75 23.46 -9.20
N GLU A 81 18.00 24.49 -8.81
CA GLU A 81 17.90 24.99 -7.43
C GLU A 81 17.20 24.01 -6.48
N ASP A 82 16.41 23.08 -7.01
CA ASP A 82 15.67 22.08 -6.22
C ASP A 82 16.57 20.97 -5.67
N GLU A 83 17.83 20.91 -6.08
CA GLU A 83 18.81 19.94 -5.58
C GLU A 83 18.88 19.92 -4.05
N ILE A 84 18.69 21.08 -3.41
CA ILE A 84 18.71 21.19 -1.94
C ILE A 84 17.64 20.33 -1.28
N TYR A 85 16.45 20.19 -1.86
CA TYR A 85 15.39 19.35 -1.32
C TYR A 85 15.77 17.87 -1.36
N ARG A 86 16.46 17.45 -2.41
CA ARG A 86 17.00 16.10 -2.51
C ARG A 86 18.05 15.83 -1.44
N HIS A 87 18.98 16.77 -1.21
CA HIS A 87 19.99 16.67 -0.15
C HIS A 87 19.33 16.47 1.23
N ILE A 88 18.31 17.25 1.57
CA ILE A 88 17.56 17.12 2.82
C ILE A 88 16.93 15.71 2.96
N LEU A 89 16.31 15.20 1.89
CA LEU A 89 15.69 13.87 1.91
C LEU A 89 16.74 12.76 2.05
N LEU A 90 17.87 12.84 1.37
CA LEU A 90 18.95 11.86 1.46
C LEU A 90 19.61 11.87 2.84
N ASN A 91 19.90 13.07 3.40
CA ASN A 91 20.39 13.22 4.76
C ASN A 91 19.50 12.57 5.79
N THR A 92 18.18 12.76 5.65
CA THR A 92 17.19 12.14 6.56
C THR A 92 17.24 10.62 6.55
N LYS A 93 17.59 10.04 5.40
CA LYS A 93 17.74 8.59 5.22
C LYS A 93 19.13 8.06 5.60
N GLY A 94 20.07 8.95 5.98
CA GLY A 94 21.41 8.59 6.44
C GLY A 94 22.40 8.25 5.32
N PHE A 95 22.21 8.79 4.12
CA PHE A 95 23.21 8.62 3.06
C PHE A 95 24.45 9.45 3.37
N GLU A 96 25.64 8.81 3.32
CA GLU A 96 26.92 9.44 3.67
C GLU A 96 27.33 10.57 2.68
N ASP A 97 26.83 10.49 1.44
CA ASP A 97 27.11 11.45 0.35
C ASP A 97 25.92 12.37 0.01
N ALA A 98 24.99 12.52 0.96
CA ALA A 98 23.75 13.27 0.77
C ALA A 98 23.96 14.71 0.28
N ASP A 99 25.06 15.38 0.72
CA ASP A 99 25.39 16.77 0.37
C ASP A 99 26.30 16.88 -0.86
N ALA A 100 26.63 15.75 -1.48
CA ALA A 100 27.46 15.77 -2.67
C ALA A 100 26.67 16.22 -3.90
N PRO A 101 27.21 17.10 -4.77
CA PRO A 101 26.52 17.55 -5.96
C PRO A 101 26.04 16.39 -6.83
N ASN A 102 24.77 16.46 -7.22
CA ASN A 102 24.14 15.46 -8.06
C ASN A 102 23.04 16.11 -8.91
N PRO A 103 23.39 16.73 -10.06
CA PRO A 103 22.53 17.59 -10.84
C PRO A 103 21.50 16.78 -11.67
N LEU A 104 20.59 16.08 -11.00
CA LEU A 104 19.55 15.25 -11.60
C LEU A 104 18.27 16.05 -11.89
N TYR A 105 18.42 17.28 -12.38
CA TYR A 105 17.30 18.14 -12.78
C TYR A 105 16.78 17.79 -14.17
N PHE A 106 15.58 18.26 -14.48
CA PHE A 106 14.95 18.09 -15.78
C PHE A 106 15.63 18.95 -16.84
N ARG A 107 16.49 18.34 -17.67
CA ARG A 107 17.16 19.01 -18.77
C ARG A 107 16.27 19.11 -20.01
N THR A 108 16.29 20.24 -20.66
CA THR A 108 15.69 20.43 -21.98
C THR A 108 16.47 19.64 -23.06
N THR A 109 15.87 19.47 -24.24
CA THR A 109 16.52 18.79 -25.36
C THR A 109 17.85 19.46 -25.73
N ASP A 110 17.89 20.80 -25.74
CA ASP A 110 19.13 21.55 -26.06
C ASP A 110 20.20 21.34 -24.98
N GLU A 111 19.83 21.21 -23.73
CA GLU A 111 20.78 20.92 -22.65
C GLU A 111 21.30 19.50 -22.80
N MET A 112 20.43 18.52 -23.05
CA MET A 112 20.86 17.15 -23.31
C MET A 112 21.79 17.05 -24.52
N LEU A 113 21.50 17.72 -25.62
CA LEU A 113 22.40 17.75 -26.78
C LEU A 113 23.77 18.34 -26.43
N ARG A 114 23.84 19.38 -25.59
CA ARG A 114 25.11 19.91 -25.08
C ARG A 114 25.87 18.91 -24.22
N GLU A 115 25.18 18.20 -23.31
CA GLU A 115 25.77 17.17 -22.45
C GLU A 115 26.46 16.06 -23.26
N PHE A 116 25.87 15.67 -24.39
CA PHE A 116 26.37 14.59 -25.26
C PHE A 116 27.15 15.06 -26.48
N SER A 117 27.49 16.37 -26.59
CA SER A 117 28.23 16.96 -27.72
C SER A 117 29.58 16.29 -27.99
N TYR A 118 30.21 15.69 -26.99
CA TYR A 118 31.46 14.93 -27.10
C TYR A 118 31.35 13.63 -27.94
N LEU A 119 30.13 13.17 -28.25
CA LEU A 119 29.88 12.05 -29.17
C LEU A 119 29.89 12.48 -30.64
N GLY A 120 29.94 13.78 -30.93
CA GLY A 120 29.69 14.34 -32.25
C GLY A 120 28.20 14.61 -32.51
N GLU A 121 27.91 15.55 -33.43
CA GLU A 121 26.56 16.07 -33.65
C GLU A 121 25.56 14.99 -34.07
N GLU A 122 25.93 14.07 -34.96
CA GLU A 122 25.09 13.01 -35.48
C GLU A 122 24.72 12.02 -34.38
N THR A 123 25.69 11.49 -33.64
CA THR A 123 25.48 10.54 -32.56
C THR A 123 24.74 11.18 -31.38
N ALA A 124 25.06 12.43 -31.04
CA ALA A 124 24.35 13.15 -29.99
C ALA A 124 22.86 13.30 -30.35
N ARG A 125 22.52 13.65 -31.58
CA ARG A 125 21.15 13.71 -32.08
C ARG A 125 20.49 12.35 -32.05
N GLU A 126 21.16 11.31 -32.52
CA GLU A 126 20.68 9.94 -32.53
C GLU A 126 20.23 9.51 -31.10
N VAL A 127 21.12 9.65 -30.10
CA VAL A 127 20.82 9.11 -28.74
C VAL A 127 19.84 9.99 -27.96
N VAL A 128 19.83 11.32 -28.18
CA VAL A 128 18.99 12.28 -27.44
C VAL A 128 17.58 12.40 -28.05
N ILE A 129 17.48 12.37 -29.38
CA ILE A 129 16.21 12.68 -30.07
C ILE A 129 15.68 11.44 -30.78
N ASP A 130 16.43 10.91 -31.75
CA ASP A 130 15.86 9.94 -32.68
C ASP A 130 15.52 8.60 -31.97
N ASN A 131 16.46 8.08 -31.19
CA ASN A 131 16.25 6.83 -30.44
C ASN A 131 15.29 6.96 -29.25
N THR A 132 15.21 8.11 -28.60
CA THR A 132 14.19 8.33 -27.56
C THR A 132 12.79 8.31 -28.13
N HIS A 133 12.59 8.92 -29.32
CA HIS A 133 11.32 8.84 -30.04
C HIS A 133 11.03 7.41 -30.52
N LEU A 134 12.04 6.68 -30.98
CA LEU A 134 11.91 5.29 -31.38
C LEU A 134 11.42 4.42 -30.25
N ILE A 135 12.04 4.54 -29.06
CA ILE A 135 11.62 3.76 -27.87
C ILE A 135 10.20 4.16 -27.43
N ALA A 136 9.90 5.47 -27.43
CA ALA A 136 8.54 5.92 -27.12
C ALA A 136 7.50 5.36 -28.09
N ALA A 137 7.83 5.24 -29.38
CA ALA A 137 6.95 4.63 -30.38
C ALA A 137 6.77 3.11 -30.23
N TRP A 138 7.72 2.41 -29.61
CA TRP A 138 7.58 0.99 -29.27
C TRP A 138 6.58 0.76 -28.12
N CYS A 139 6.40 1.77 -27.25
CA CYS A 139 5.43 1.71 -26.18
C CYS A 139 4.03 1.93 -26.76
N GLY A 140 3.21 0.90 -26.74
CA GLY A 140 1.79 1.00 -27.10
C GLY A 140 0.93 1.44 -25.91
N ASP A 141 -0.36 1.60 -26.16
CA ASP A 141 -1.36 1.80 -25.10
C ASP A 141 -1.52 0.50 -24.32
N LEU A 142 -0.85 0.41 -23.20
CA LEU A 142 -0.92 -0.72 -22.28
C LEU A 142 -1.74 -0.35 -21.04
N ASN A 143 -2.77 -1.13 -20.78
CA ASN A 143 -3.38 -1.14 -19.46
C ASN A 143 -2.76 -2.29 -18.64
N PRO A 144 -1.78 -2.03 -17.78
CA PRO A 144 -1.08 -3.07 -17.03
C PRO A 144 -1.96 -3.76 -15.99
N LEU A 145 -3.07 -3.14 -15.62
CA LEU A 145 -4.04 -3.70 -14.69
C LEU A 145 -5.35 -3.99 -15.43
N PRO A 146 -5.92 -5.18 -15.28
CA PRO A 146 -7.24 -5.47 -15.82
C PRO A 146 -8.28 -4.50 -15.22
N ASN A 147 -9.25 -4.09 -16.04
CA ASN A 147 -10.37 -3.28 -15.55
C ASN A 147 -11.25 -4.13 -14.62
N GLY A 148 -11.60 -3.57 -13.47
CA GLY A 148 -12.49 -4.19 -12.50
C GLY A 148 -11.83 -4.51 -11.16
N LEU A 149 -12.66 -5.00 -10.23
CA LEU A 149 -12.25 -5.47 -8.93
C LEU A 149 -12.33 -7.01 -8.92
N PHE A 150 -11.26 -7.64 -8.46
CA PHE A 150 -11.15 -9.09 -8.39
C PHE A 150 -11.02 -9.49 -6.93
N ALA A 151 -12.14 -9.90 -6.33
CA ALA A 151 -12.11 -10.43 -4.98
C ALA A 151 -11.35 -11.76 -4.92
N PRO A 152 -10.56 -12.00 -3.87
CA PRO A 152 -9.95 -13.31 -3.65
C PRO A 152 -11.03 -14.39 -3.42
N LYS A 153 -10.65 -15.66 -3.46
CA LYS A 153 -11.56 -16.78 -3.18
C LYS A 153 -11.20 -17.40 -1.85
N LEU A 154 -12.19 -17.52 -0.99
CA LEU A 154 -12.12 -18.33 0.24
C LEU A 154 -13.19 -19.42 0.16
N GLU A 155 -12.81 -20.65 0.46
CA GLU A 155 -13.75 -21.76 0.49
C GLU A 155 -14.80 -21.55 1.59
N ASP A 156 -16.07 -21.76 1.25
CA ASP A 156 -17.24 -21.64 2.16
C ASP A 156 -17.32 -20.31 2.95
N SER A 157 -16.82 -19.19 2.37
CA SER A 157 -16.84 -17.89 3.06
C SER A 157 -18.24 -17.45 3.50
N GLU A 158 -19.24 -17.66 2.67
CA GLU A 158 -20.66 -17.39 3.00
C GLU A 158 -21.14 -18.23 4.18
N GLY A 159 -20.92 -19.55 4.14
CA GLY A 159 -21.37 -20.45 5.20
C GLY A 159 -20.66 -20.18 6.52
N GLU A 160 -19.36 -19.92 6.48
CA GLU A 160 -18.56 -19.60 7.66
C GLU A 160 -18.99 -18.26 8.29
N LEU A 161 -19.21 -17.22 7.48
CA LEU A 161 -19.70 -15.92 7.95
C LEU A 161 -21.06 -16.06 8.66
N LYS A 162 -22.01 -16.75 8.03
CA LYS A 162 -23.33 -17.02 8.65
C LYS A 162 -23.20 -17.76 9.97
N ARG A 163 -22.36 -18.79 10.04
CA ARG A 163 -22.15 -19.56 11.29
C ARG A 163 -21.59 -18.69 12.40
N LEU A 164 -20.60 -17.85 12.12
CA LEU A 164 -20.00 -16.95 13.10
C LEU A 164 -21.03 -15.94 13.61
N VAL A 165 -21.74 -15.27 12.70
CA VAL A 165 -22.72 -14.22 13.00
C VAL A 165 -23.84 -14.77 13.88
N TRP A 166 -24.52 -15.82 13.45
CA TRP A 166 -25.61 -16.41 14.21
C TRP A 166 -25.14 -17.09 15.50
N GLY A 167 -23.95 -17.67 15.49
CA GLY A 167 -23.34 -18.25 16.69
C GLY A 167 -23.10 -17.21 17.78
N LYS A 168 -22.56 -16.00 17.43
CA LYS A 168 -22.37 -14.92 18.41
C LYS A 168 -23.70 -14.29 18.80
N ALA A 169 -24.64 -14.11 17.86
CA ALA A 169 -25.98 -13.61 18.17
C ALA A 169 -26.68 -14.49 19.24
N LYS A 170 -26.65 -15.79 19.06
CA LYS A 170 -27.20 -16.73 20.06
C LYS A 170 -26.48 -16.70 21.42
N ARG A 171 -25.15 -16.57 21.41
CA ARG A 171 -24.37 -16.43 22.65
C ARG A 171 -24.76 -15.17 23.45
N LEU A 172 -25.01 -14.06 22.73
CA LEU A 172 -25.32 -12.77 23.34
C LEU A 172 -26.80 -12.64 23.75
N TYR A 173 -27.72 -13.08 22.88
CA TYR A 173 -29.16 -12.83 23.02
C TYR A 173 -30.03 -14.10 23.22
N GLY A 174 -29.41 -15.28 23.34
CA GLY A 174 -30.11 -16.54 23.50
C GLY A 174 -30.54 -17.20 22.18
N GLU A 175 -31.17 -18.35 22.24
CA GLU A 175 -31.59 -19.15 21.07
C GLU A 175 -32.59 -18.42 20.16
N SER A 176 -33.35 -17.48 20.72
CA SER A 176 -34.31 -16.62 20.01
C SER A 176 -33.95 -15.16 20.23
N PRO A 177 -33.00 -14.60 19.46
CA PRO A 177 -32.63 -13.18 19.58
C PRO A 177 -33.85 -12.26 19.36
N PRO A 178 -33.88 -11.06 19.97
CA PRO A 178 -34.91 -10.06 19.70
C PRO A 178 -35.04 -9.73 18.20
N GLN A 179 -36.27 -9.46 17.75
CA GLN A 179 -36.54 -9.23 16.32
C GLN A 179 -35.68 -8.09 15.71
N ILE A 180 -35.43 -7.02 16.46
CA ILE A 180 -34.56 -5.91 16.05
C ILE A 180 -33.13 -6.36 15.72
N VAL A 181 -32.60 -7.37 16.42
CA VAL A 181 -31.29 -7.97 16.16
C VAL A 181 -31.34 -8.83 14.91
N VAL A 182 -32.38 -9.65 14.78
CA VAL A 182 -32.60 -10.52 13.62
C VAL A 182 -32.72 -9.71 12.34
N ASP A 183 -33.62 -8.72 12.32
CA ASP A 183 -33.86 -7.87 11.15
C ASP A 183 -32.58 -7.18 10.67
N ARG A 184 -31.81 -6.64 11.61
CA ARG A 184 -30.56 -5.95 11.30
C ARG A 184 -29.50 -6.92 10.72
N ILE A 185 -29.35 -8.11 11.31
CA ILE A 185 -28.42 -9.14 10.81
C ILE A 185 -28.83 -9.61 9.41
N GLU A 186 -30.13 -9.91 9.21
CA GLU A 186 -30.63 -10.38 7.93
C GLU A 186 -30.45 -9.35 6.81
N THR A 187 -30.75 -8.09 7.09
CA THR A 187 -30.56 -6.98 6.13
C THR A 187 -29.10 -6.86 5.73
N GLU A 188 -28.18 -6.81 6.70
CA GLU A 188 -26.76 -6.68 6.40
C GLU A 188 -26.19 -7.92 5.69
N LEU A 189 -26.53 -9.12 6.14
CA LEU A 189 -26.11 -10.36 5.48
C LEU A 189 -26.61 -10.42 4.03
N HIS A 190 -27.86 -10.03 3.79
CA HIS A 190 -28.41 -9.98 2.43
C HIS A 190 -27.56 -9.08 1.52
N ASP A 191 -27.28 -7.86 1.96
CA ASP A 191 -26.50 -6.89 1.19
C ASP A 191 -25.06 -7.33 0.95
N ILE A 192 -24.41 -7.90 1.96
CA ILE A 192 -23.05 -8.42 1.90
C ILE A 192 -22.96 -9.57 0.90
N LEU A 193 -23.87 -10.53 0.99
CA LEU A 193 -23.83 -11.75 0.18
C LEU A 193 -24.23 -11.50 -1.29
N MET A 194 -25.23 -10.65 -1.53
CA MET A 194 -25.64 -10.28 -2.88
C MET A 194 -24.53 -9.62 -3.69
N ARG A 195 -23.56 -8.99 -3.01
CA ARG A 195 -22.42 -8.31 -3.63
C ARG A 195 -21.11 -9.09 -3.54
N HIS A 196 -21.15 -10.32 -3.02
CA HIS A 196 -19.97 -11.17 -2.79
C HIS A 196 -18.90 -10.51 -1.91
N TYR A 197 -19.31 -9.74 -0.88
CA TYR A 197 -18.41 -9.13 0.09
C TYR A 197 -18.08 -10.04 1.27
N ASP A 198 -18.70 -11.20 1.37
CA ASP A 198 -18.42 -12.23 2.38
C ASP A 198 -16.93 -12.58 2.45
N VAL A 199 -16.25 -12.66 1.31
CA VAL A 199 -14.80 -12.91 1.26
C VAL A 199 -14.00 -11.81 1.94
N ILE A 200 -14.39 -10.53 1.77
CA ILE A 200 -13.72 -9.38 2.42
C ILE A 200 -13.90 -9.48 3.93
N TYR A 201 -15.13 -9.74 4.39
CA TYR A 201 -15.41 -9.94 5.80
C TYR A 201 -14.63 -11.11 6.39
N MET A 202 -14.63 -12.26 5.72
CA MET A 202 -13.91 -13.44 6.19
C MET A 202 -12.39 -13.26 6.16
N SER A 203 -11.85 -12.53 5.20
CA SER A 203 -10.43 -12.17 5.17
C SER A 203 -10.05 -11.36 6.41
N ALA A 204 -10.82 -10.31 6.72
CA ALA A 204 -10.59 -9.49 7.90
C ALA A 204 -10.75 -10.29 9.19
N GLN A 205 -11.79 -11.12 9.28
CA GLN A 205 -12.04 -11.97 10.44
C GLN A 205 -10.90 -12.95 10.71
N LYS A 206 -10.36 -13.60 9.66
CA LYS A 206 -9.23 -14.54 9.82
C LYS A 206 -7.96 -13.83 10.29
N LEU A 207 -7.69 -12.63 9.82
CA LEU A 207 -6.55 -11.82 10.28
C LEU A 207 -6.70 -11.38 11.74
N VAL A 208 -7.92 -10.99 12.15
CA VAL A 208 -8.21 -10.65 13.55
C VAL A 208 -8.05 -11.89 14.44
N GLN A 209 -8.65 -13.01 14.04
CA GLN A 209 -8.60 -14.26 14.82
C GLN A 209 -7.17 -14.76 14.97
N ASP A 210 -6.38 -14.77 13.89
CA ASP A 210 -4.97 -15.18 13.93
C ASP A 210 -4.16 -14.34 14.93
N SER A 211 -4.35 -13.03 14.93
CA SER A 211 -3.67 -12.13 15.88
C SER A 211 -4.08 -12.41 17.34
N LEU A 212 -5.39 -12.62 17.57
CA LEU A 212 -5.92 -12.92 18.91
C LEU A 212 -5.43 -14.29 19.41
N ASP A 213 -5.38 -15.29 18.55
CA ASP A 213 -4.90 -16.64 18.89
C ASP A 213 -3.41 -16.64 19.28
N HIS A 214 -2.65 -15.67 18.78
CA HIS A 214 -1.26 -15.44 19.17
C HIS A 214 -1.10 -14.45 20.34
N GLY A 215 -2.20 -14.00 20.96
CA GLY A 215 -2.20 -13.14 22.15
C GLY A 215 -2.01 -11.64 21.84
N TYR A 216 -2.19 -11.21 20.59
CA TYR A 216 -2.08 -9.81 20.19
C TYR A 216 -3.44 -9.20 19.91
N LEU A 217 -3.68 -8.00 20.46
CA LEU A 217 -4.91 -7.27 20.20
C LEU A 217 -4.94 -6.66 18.80
N VAL A 218 -6.11 -6.65 18.19
CA VAL A 218 -6.40 -5.97 16.92
C VAL A 218 -7.59 -5.04 17.15
N GLY A 219 -7.46 -3.79 16.73
CA GLY A 219 -8.56 -2.83 16.69
C GLY A 219 -9.03 -2.59 15.27
N SER A 220 -10.33 -2.56 15.05
CA SER A 220 -10.88 -2.06 13.80
C SER A 220 -10.95 -0.54 13.81
N ARG A 221 -10.87 0.07 12.61
CA ARG A 221 -10.96 1.53 12.43
C ARG A 221 -11.91 1.86 11.29
N GLY A 222 -12.49 3.08 11.34
CA GLY A 222 -13.33 3.60 10.26
C GLY A 222 -14.76 3.08 10.28
N SER A 223 -15.38 3.03 9.11
CA SER A 223 -16.82 2.78 8.96
C SER A 223 -17.27 1.34 9.25
N VAL A 224 -16.35 0.38 9.39
CA VAL A 224 -16.68 -1.02 9.71
C VAL A 224 -17.42 -1.17 11.04
N GLY A 225 -17.23 -0.23 11.98
CA GLY A 225 -17.97 -0.18 13.26
C GLY A 225 -19.49 0.03 13.11
N SER A 226 -19.98 0.34 11.92
CA SER A 226 -21.42 0.45 11.64
C SER A 226 -22.07 -0.88 11.20
N SER A 227 -21.27 -1.95 11.03
CA SER A 227 -21.78 -3.26 10.64
C SER A 227 -21.98 -4.19 11.83
N ILE A 228 -23.23 -4.61 12.05
CA ILE A 228 -23.53 -5.65 13.06
C ILE A 228 -22.95 -7.01 12.65
N VAL A 229 -22.86 -7.29 11.37
CA VAL A 229 -22.22 -8.51 10.85
C VAL A 229 -20.73 -8.53 11.19
N ALA A 230 -20.05 -7.38 11.09
CA ALA A 230 -18.63 -7.25 11.49
C ALA A 230 -18.46 -7.45 13.01
N PHE A 231 -19.36 -6.91 13.84
CA PHE A 231 -19.38 -7.15 15.27
C PHE A 231 -19.65 -8.62 15.60
N MET A 232 -20.67 -9.22 14.98
CA MET A 232 -21.04 -10.62 15.24
C MET A 232 -19.99 -11.62 14.73
N SER A 233 -19.26 -11.31 13.67
CA SER A 233 -18.16 -12.15 13.18
C SER A 233 -16.85 -11.95 13.95
N GLY A 234 -16.73 -10.92 14.80
CA GLY A 234 -15.55 -10.66 15.61
C GLY A 234 -14.50 -9.77 14.94
N ILE A 235 -14.87 -9.06 13.87
CA ILE A 235 -13.98 -8.10 13.20
C ILE A 235 -13.84 -6.81 14.01
N THR A 236 -14.93 -6.38 14.65
CA THR A 236 -14.99 -5.17 15.48
C THR A 236 -15.59 -5.44 16.84
N GLU A 237 -15.21 -4.62 17.83
CA GLU A 237 -15.83 -4.60 19.18
C GLU A 237 -17.04 -3.65 19.23
N VAL A 238 -17.30 -2.88 18.18
CA VAL A 238 -18.39 -1.90 18.16
C VAL A 238 -19.70 -2.58 17.80
N ASN A 239 -20.68 -2.55 18.72
CA ASN A 239 -22.04 -3.01 18.49
C ASN A 239 -22.88 -1.89 17.87
N ALA A 240 -23.18 -1.99 16.59
CA ALA A 240 -23.91 -0.95 15.84
C ALA A 240 -25.42 -0.90 16.14
N LEU A 241 -25.96 -1.82 16.91
CA LEU A 241 -27.37 -1.83 17.32
C LEU A 241 -27.71 -0.58 18.15
N PRO A 242 -29.00 -0.21 18.26
CA PRO A 242 -29.44 0.79 19.21
C PRO A 242 -29.01 0.47 20.65
N PRO A 243 -28.86 1.47 21.52
CA PRO A 243 -28.53 1.28 22.91
C PRO A 243 -29.51 0.32 23.60
N HIS A 244 -28.99 -0.61 24.40
CA HIS A 244 -29.80 -1.59 25.10
C HIS A 244 -29.08 -2.20 26.29
N TYR A 245 -29.86 -2.79 27.18
CA TYR A 245 -29.37 -3.67 28.21
C TYR A 245 -29.31 -5.13 27.72
N ARG A 246 -28.27 -5.82 28.09
CA ARG A 246 -28.11 -7.25 27.81
C ARG A 246 -27.72 -8.00 29.07
N CYS A 247 -28.45 -9.07 29.37
CA CYS A 247 -28.16 -9.90 30.53
C CYS A 247 -27.10 -10.96 30.20
N PRO A 248 -25.93 -10.96 30.84
CA PRO A 248 -24.90 -11.96 30.58
C PRO A 248 -25.34 -13.37 31.02
N ASN A 249 -26.31 -13.50 31.97
CA ASN A 249 -26.77 -14.76 32.50
C ASN A 249 -27.93 -15.37 31.70
N CYS A 250 -29.10 -14.74 31.71
CA CYS A 250 -30.31 -15.30 31.09
C CYS A 250 -30.54 -14.83 29.64
N LYS A 251 -29.68 -13.99 29.10
CA LYS A 251 -29.72 -13.43 27.73
C LYS A 251 -30.91 -12.49 27.45
N HIS A 252 -31.69 -12.15 28.46
CA HIS A 252 -32.72 -11.12 28.31
C HIS A 252 -32.10 -9.79 27.80
N ALA A 253 -32.73 -9.20 26.81
CA ALA A 253 -32.30 -7.92 26.26
C ALA A 253 -33.45 -6.92 26.29
N ASP A 254 -33.15 -5.65 26.63
CA ASP A 254 -34.13 -4.59 26.76
C ASP A 254 -33.67 -3.37 25.93
N PHE A 255 -34.31 -3.15 24.78
CA PHE A 255 -34.12 -2.02 23.89
C PHE A 255 -35.06 -0.86 24.19
N GLU A 256 -36.17 -1.09 24.92
CA GLU A 256 -37.17 -0.06 25.19
C GLU A 256 -36.70 0.89 26.28
N ALA A 257 -36.01 0.42 27.31
CA ALA A 257 -35.43 1.29 28.32
C ALA A 257 -34.52 2.39 27.79
N ALA A 258 -33.79 2.13 26.70
CA ALA A 258 -32.95 3.13 26.04
C ALA A 258 -33.78 4.19 25.30
N LYS A 259 -34.87 3.79 24.65
CA LYS A 259 -35.79 4.71 23.96
C LYS A 259 -36.51 5.62 24.96
N GLU A 260 -37.02 5.06 26.03
CA GLU A 260 -37.68 5.79 27.09
C GLU A 260 -36.75 6.83 27.77
N GLY A 261 -35.47 6.45 27.96
CA GLY A 261 -34.46 7.31 28.57
C GLY A 261 -33.82 8.32 27.59
N GLY A 262 -34.06 8.18 26.28
CA GLY A 262 -33.47 9.06 25.25
C GLY A 262 -31.96 8.90 25.09
N TRP A 263 -31.39 7.74 25.41
CA TRP A 263 -29.95 7.47 25.35
C TRP A 263 -29.48 7.22 23.93
N GLY A 264 -28.42 7.91 23.50
CA GLY A 264 -27.78 7.73 22.20
C GLY A 264 -26.71 6.64 22.15
N CYS A 265 -26.19 6.25 23.31
CA CYS A 265 -25.16 5.23 23.45
C CYS A 265 -25.44 4.35 24.69
N GLY A 266 -25.20 3.05 24.56
CA GLY A 266 -25.36 2.12 25.68
C GLY A 266 -24.46 2.45 26.88
N ALA A 267 -23.24 2.95 26.63
CA ALA A 267 -22.31 3.33 27.69
C ALA A 267 -22.87 4.43 28.64
N ASP A 268 -23.73 5.32 28.12
CA ASP A 268 -24.31 6.41 28.88
C ASP A 268 -25.55 5.99 29.71
N MET A 269 -26.06 4.80 29.47
CA MET A 269 -27.21 4.26 30.22
C MET A 269 -26.85 4.03 31.69
N PRO A 270 -27.78 4.26 32.65
CA PRO A 270 -27.54 3.95 34.05
C PRO A 270 -27.31 2.46 34.30
N ASP A 271 -26.64 2.12 35.39
CA ASP A 271 -26.52 0.73 35.80
C ASP A 271 -27.87 0.19 36.21
N ALA A 272 -28.19 -1.04 35.77
CA ALA A 272 -29.45 -1.71 36.01
C ALA A 272 -29.26 -3.20 36.26
N VAL A 273 -30.28 -3.82 36.81
CA VAL A 273 -30.32 -5.28 37.05
C VAL A 273 -31.41 -5.92 36.20
N CYS A 274 -31.15 -7.13 35.74
CA CYS A 274 -32.10 -7.91 34.94
C CYS A 274 -33.35 -8.24 35.73
N PRO A 275 -34.54 -7.88 35.26
CA PRO A 275 -35.81 -8.18 35.97
C PRO A 275 -36.14 -9.65 35.95
N VAL A 276 -35.53 -10.47 35.10
CA VAL A 276 -35.77 -11.91 34.98
C VAL A 276 -34.95 -12.71 35.96
N CYS A 277 -33.67 -12.39 36.14
CA CYS A 277 -32.75 -13.23 36.93
C CYS A 277 -31.93 -12.44 37.96
N GLY A 278 -32.10 -11.13 38.09
CA GLY A 278 -31.41 -10.30 39.07
C GLY A 278 -29.91 -10.03 38.80
N ALA A 279 -29.36 -10.57 37.72
CA ALA A 279 -27.97 -10.31 37.38
C ALA A 279 -27.76 -8.86 36.90
N LYS A 280 -26.56 -8.29 37.14
CA LYS A 280 -26.21 -6.97 36.60
C LYS A 280 -26.25 -7.01 35.07
N TYR A 281 -26.90 -6.02 34.46
CA TYR A 281 -26.91 -5.88 33.01
C TYR A 281 -25.55 -5.37 32.48
N GLU A 282 -25.21 -5.83 31.29
CA GLU A 282 -24.25 -5.18 30.42
C GLU A 282 -24.98 -4.13 29.57
N LYS A 283 -24.33 -3.00 29.37
CA LYS A 283 -24.83 -1.85 28.59
C LYS A 283 -24.12 -1.86 27.23
N ASP A 284 -24.86 -1.90 26.14
CA ASP A 284 -24.28 -2.06 24.80
C ASP A 284 -25.06 -1.22 23.77
N GLY A 285 -24.50 -1.08 22.54
CA GLY A 285 -25.11 -0.42 21.42
C GLY A 285 -24.70 1.04 21.24
N PHE A 286 -24.35 1.38 19.99
CA PHE A 286 -23.89 2.71 19.57
C PHE A 286 -24.80 3.40 18.55
N ASN A 287 -25.91 2.75 18.16
CA ASN A 287 -26.91 3.25 17.22
C ASN A 287 -26.33 3.79 15.90
N ILE A 288 -25.51 2.99 15.23
CA ILE A 288 -24.84 3.40 14.00
C ILE A 288 -25.56 2.79 12.78
N PRO A 289 -26.00 3.63 11.80
CA PRO A 289 -26.67 3.13 10.59
C PRO A 289 -25.66 2.36 9.69
N PHE A 290 -26.14 1.26 9.09
CA PHE A 290 -25.33 0.42 8.19
C PHE A 290 -24.91 1.15 6.90
N GLU A 291 -25.71 2.09 6.45
CA GLU A 291 -25.45 2.94 5.30
C GLU A 291 -24.14 3.74 5.42
N THR A 292 -23.66 3.94 6.65
CA THR A 292 -22.33 4.53 6.90
C THR A 292 -21.21 3.70 6.31
N PHE A 293 -21.39 2.38 6.20
CA PHE A 293 -20.38 1.45 5.68
C PHE A 293 -20.53 1.19 4.19
N LEU A 294 -21.70 0.76 3.72
CA LEU A 294 -21.92 0.37 2.32
C LEU A 294 -22.64 1.43 1.46
N GLY A 295 -22.99 2.58 2.03
CA GLY A 295 -23.81 3.58 1.34
C GLY A 295 -25.30 3.22 1.27
N PHE A 296 -26.14 4.15 0.86
CA PHE A 296 -27.60 3.94 0.78
C PHE A 296 -28.03 2.95 -0.30
N GLY A 297 -27.24 2.80 -1.37
CA GLY A 297 -27.47 1.83 -2.46
C GLY A 297 -26.57 0.59 -2.37
N GLY A 298 -25.72 0.49 -1.35
CA GLY A 298 -24.69 -0.53 -1.27
C GLY A 298 -23.64 -0.45 -2.38
N ASP A 299 -23.47 0.73 -2.94
CA ASP A 299 -22.57 1.04 -4.05
C ASP A 299 -21.13 1.30 -3.61
N LYS A 300 -20.91 1.48 -2.31
CA LYS A 300 -19.58 1.63 -1.73
C LYS A 300 -18.98 0.26 -1.45
N VAL A 301 -17.81 -0.02 -2.02
CA VAL A 301 -17.02 -1.21 -1.68
C VAL A 301 -16.58 -1.13 -0.22
N PRO A 302 -16.77 -2.19 0.59
CA PRO A 302 -16.36 -2.16 1.99
C PRO A 302 -14.85 -2.01 2.13
N ASP A 303 -14.45 -1.11 3.04
CA ASP A 303 -13.08 -0.86 3.44
C ASP A 303 -12.93 -1.21 4.93
N ILE A 304 -12.18 -2.27 5.22
CA ILE A 304 -11.99 -2.77 6.59
C ILE A 304 -10.56 -2.53 7.02
N ASP A 305 -10.37 -1.45 7.77
CA ASP A 305 -9.09 -1.09 8.36
C ASP A 305 -8.85 -1.85 9.66
N LEU A 306 -7.72 -2.53 9.77
CA LEU A 306 -7.28 -3.23 10.96
C LEU A 306 -5.99 -2.62 11.52
N ASN A 307 -6.01 -2.24 12.79
CA ASN A 307 -4.83 -1.81 13.54
C ASN A 307 -4.26 -3.00 14.31
N CYS A 308 -3.27 -3.66 13.74
CA CYS A 308 -2.55 -4.74 14.40
C CYS A 308 -1.51 -4.18 15.38
N SER A 309 -1.17 -4.97 16.40
CA SER A 309 0.00 -4.69 17.25
C SER A 309 1.25 -4.55 16.39
N GLY A 310 2.09 -3.53 16.67
CA GLY A 310 3.33 -3.31 15.91
C GLY A 310 4.27 -4.52 15.91
N GLU A 311 4.28 -5.30 16.98
CA GLU A 311 5.09 -6.52 17.10
C GLU A 311 4.57 -7.66 16.22
N TYR A 312 3.25 -7.72 15.98
CA TYR A 312 2.62 -8.78 15.19
C TYR A 312 2.29 -8.39 13.76
N GLN A 313 2.38 -7.13 13.38
CA GLN A 313 1.98 -6.62 12.06
C GLN A 313 2.62 -7.38 10.89
N SER A 314 3.91 -7.70 10.99
CA SER A 314 4.60 -8.47 9.94
C SER A 314 4.08 -9.90 9.81
N SER A 315 3.67 -10.52 10.93
CA SER A 315 3.07 -11.86 10.94
C SER A 315 1.66 -11.84 10.37
N ALA A 316 0.85 -10.83 10.72
CA ALA A 316 -0.47 -10.63 10.12
C ALA A 316 -0.39 -10.45 8.59
N HIS A 317 0.60 -9.69 8.09
CA HIS A 317 0.86 -9.60 6.65
C HIS A 317 1.25 -10.95 6.04
N ARG A 318 2.07 -11.74 6.74
CA ARG A 318 2.45 -13.09 6.27
C ARG A 318 1.23 -14.01 6.19
N HIS A 319 0.33 -13.92 7.16
CA HIS A 319 -0.89 -14.73 7.17
C HIS A 319 -1.77 -14.53 5.93
N THR A 320 -1.75 -13.34 5.29
CA THR A 320 -2.43 -13.16 4.00
C THR A 320 -1.86 -14.05 2.89
N PHE A 321 -0.55 -14.31 2.89
CA PHE A 321 0.07 -15.23 1.93
C PHE A 321 -0.35 -16.69 2.19
N GLU A 322 -0.55 -17.05 3.46
CA GLU A 322 -1.05 -18.38 3.85
C GLU A 322 -2.50 -18.57 3.42
N LEU A 323 -3.33 -17.52 3.53
CA LEU A 323 -4.74 -17.56 3.15
C LEU A 323 -4.93 -17.63 1.62
N PHE A 324 -4.13 -16.91 0.84
CA PHE A 324 -4.38 -16.68 -0.59
C PHE A 324 -3.27 -17.20 -1.51
N GLY A 325 -2.13 -17.62 -0.97
CA GLY A 325 -0.95 -18.05 -1.71
C GLY A 325 0.00 -16.91 -2.08
N GLU A 326 1.31 -17.20 -2.07
CA GLU A 326 2.38 -16.22 -2.30
C GLU A 326 2.31 -15.52 -3.67
N SER A 327 1.80 -16.19 -4.70
CA SER A 327 1.65 -15.62 -6.05
C SER A 327 0.45 -14.68 -6.21
N HIS A 328 -0.41 -14.57 -5.20
CA HIS A 328 -1.66 -13.80 -5.27
C HIS A 328 -1.70 -12.62 -4.31
N VAL A 329 -0.69 -12.46 -3.47
CA VAL A 329 -0.64 -11.39 -2.47
C VAL A 329 0.59 -10.52 -2.72
N PHE A 330 0.36 -9.23 -2.88
CA PHE A 330 1.42 -8.24 -3.12
C PHE A 330 1.24 -7.04 -2.20
N ARG A 331 2.35 -6.54 -1.70
CA ARG A 331 2.34 -5.32 -0.91
C ARG A 331 2.17 -4.11 -1.82
N ALA A 332 1.05 -3.40 -1.70
CA ALA A 332 0.85 -2.15 -2.40
C ALA A 332 1.63 -1.02 -1.72
N GLY A 333 2.21 -0.14 -2.53
CA GLY A 333 2.81 1.12 -2.10
C GLY A 333 1.93 2.31 -2.48
N THR A 334 2.11 3.41 -1.80
CA THR A 334 1.51 4.70 -2.17
C THR A 334 2.60 5.73 -2.40
N ILE A 335 2.36 6.64 -3.35
CA ILE A 335 3.17 7.83 -3.54
C ILE A 335 2.44 8.98 -2.86
N GLY A 336 3.13 9.66 -1.96
CA GLY A 336 2.55 10.78 -1.22
C GLY A 336 3.57 11.87 -0.95
N THR A 337 3.08 13.07 -0.68
CA THR A 337 3.90 14.20 -0.23
C THR A 337 4.27 14.05 1.24
N VAL A 338 5.39 14.63 1.63
CA VAL A 338 5.78 14.71 3.03
C VAL A 338 4.90 15.77 3.73
N ALA A 339 4.26 15.40 4.83
CA ALA A 339 3.45 16.33 5.60
C ALA A 339 4.32 17.50 6.16
N GLU A 340 3.75 18.71 6.22
CA GLU A 340 4.44 19.94 6.60
C GLU A 340 5.25 19.83 7.90
N LYS A 341 4.66 19.29 8.97
CA LYS A 341 5.37 19.08 10.25
C LYS A 341 6.56 18.13 10.12
N THR A 342 6.43 17.11 9.28
CA THR A 342 7.51 16.14 9.02
C THR A 342 8.62 16.79 8.19
N ALA A 343 8.26 17.57 7.16
CA ALA A 343 9.20 18.31 6.34
C ALA A 343 10.01 19.32 7.18
N PHE A 344 9.35 20.05 8.08
CA PHE A 344 10.01 20.94 9.02
C PHE A 344 11.00 20.20 9.94
N GLY A 345 10.63 19.00 10.40
CA GLY A 345 11.50 18.13 11.19
C GLY A 345 12.75 17.68 10.41
N TYR A 346 12.61 17.44 9.10
CA TYR A 346 13.73 17.05 8.23
C TYR A 346 14.74 18.19 8.05
N VAL A 347 14.27 19.44 7.88
CA VAL A 347 15.13 20.62 7.75
C VAL A 347 15.88 20.93 9.05
N LYS A 348 15.28 20.62 10.21
CA LYS A 348 15.89 20.86 11.53
C LYS A 348 16.93 19.82 11.94
N LYS A 349 16.92 18.66 11.36
CA LYS A 349 17.78 17.55 11.71
C LYS A 349 19.13 17.62 11.00
#